data_923815a6175fa1dd51b61bf8b1ade19f
#
_entry.id   923815a6175fa1dd51b61bf8b1ade19f
#
_cell.length_a   1.000
_cell.length_b   1.000
_cell.length_c   1.000
_cell.angle_alpha   90.00
_cell.angle_beta   90.00
_cell.angle_gamma   90.00
#
_symmetry.space_group_name_H-M   'P 1'
#
loop_
_entity.id
_entity.type
_entity.pdbx_description
1 polymer ?
#
loop_
_entity_poly.entity_id
_entity_poly.type
_entity_poly.pdbx_seq_one_letter_code
_entity_poly.pdbx_strand_id
1 'polypeptide(L)'
;MKFQVKDIDIATAGPLVVVLHKKDAQTLDLHAGDRVLVKTGRKKSVVIVDISESSRHLKPGDLGCFEEVLDKLSLKQGDNVELASARKPYSIELIKCKLQGCTLSESQMDIIVKDIVNDELTEGELTYFVSGCYTNGLHIKETVALTKAIVKHGRQLAIPKGHIIDKHCVGGVPGNRTTLLVVPIIAAAGYLLPKTSSRSITSPAGTADTMEVLCNVTLPVEEITRIVKKINACIAWGGGVNLAAADDKLIRVRHPLSIDPEGMLLASILAKKKAVGASHVIIDIPVGKHTKIRTKKQAEHLKSEFYRVGKKIGIKVHVVITKGEEPIGNGIGPALEARDVLWVLRRDPRGPKDLEKKSIMLAGDLFHVA
;
A
#
# COMPACT_ATOMS: atom_id res chain seq x y z
N MET A 1 -3.64 6.34 -35.11
CA MET A 1 -3.23 5.28 -36.05
C MET A 1 -3.72 3.94 -35.54
N LYS A 2 -4.04 2.97 -36.40
CA LYS A 2 -4.52 1.64 -35.99
C LYS A 2 -3.36 0.64 -35.96
N PHE A 3 -3.34 -0.24 -34.96
CA PHE A 3 -2.34 -1.28 -34.77
C PHE A 3 -3.01 -2.60 -34.44
N GLN A 4 -2.32 -3.70 -34.73
CA GLN A 4 -2.73 -5.03 -34.31
C GLN A 4 -1.98 -5.44 -33.05
N VAL A 5 -2.71 -5.88 -32.04
CA VAL A 5 -2.13 -6.31 -30.76
C VAL A 5 -1.30 -7.57 -30.96
N LYS A 6 -0.09 -7.53 -30.44
CA LYS A 6 0.81 -8.66 -30.31
C LYS A 6 1.16 -8.87 -28.83
N ASP A 7 0.76 -10.02 -28.33
CA ASP A 7 1.19 -10.47 -27.01
C ASP A 7 2.67 -10.82 -27.08
N ILE A 8 3.46 -10.24 -26.16
CA ILE A 8 4.91 -10.45 -26.11
C ILE A 8 5.35 -11.21 -24.86
N ASP A 9 4.39 -11.70 -24.05
CA ASP A 9 4.61 -12.55 -22.86
C ASP A 9 5.65 -11.96 -21.89
N ILE A 10 5.50 -10.66 -21.60
CA ILE A 10 6.34 -9.92 -20.66
C ILE A 10 5.45 -9.23 -19.63
N ALA A 11 5.76 -9.43 -18.35
CA ALA A 11 5.13 -8.73 -17.24
C ALA A 11 6.14 -7.85 -16.49
N THR A 12 5.73 -6.64 -16.14
CA THR A 12 6.53 -5.67 -15.36
C THR A 12 6.10 -5.56 -13.91
N ALA A 13 4.97 -6.16 -13.57
CA ALA A 13 4.29 -6.03 -12.27
C ALA A 13 3.99 -4.56 -11.87
N GLY A 14 3.83 -3.68 -12.85
CA GLY A 14 3.57 -2.26 -12.58
C GLY A 14 3.17 -1.41 -13.74
N PRO A 15 4.11 -0.77 -14.43
CA PRO A 15 3.80 0.19 -15.48
C PRO A 15 3.12 -0.48 -16.69
N LEU A 16 2.19 0.26 -17.30
CA LEU A 16 1.55 -0.16 -18.54
C LEU A 16 2.48 0.17 -19.71
N VAL A 17 3.11 -0.84 -20.28
CA VAL A 17 4.10 -0.68 -21.35
C VAL A 17 3.61 -1.33 -22.64
N VAL A 18 3.82 -0.61 -23.73
CA VAL A 18 3.66 -1.14 -25.09
C VAL A 18 4.93 -0.94 -25.88
N VAL A 19 5.16 -1.79 -26.86
CA VAL A 19 6.32 -1.72 -27.74
C VAL A 19 5.88 -1.40 -29.16
N LEU A 20 6.49 -0.39 -29.76
CA LEU A 20 6.34 -0.05 -31.16
C LEU A 20 7.55 -0.47 -31.97
N HIS A 21 7.33 -0.87 -33.22
CA HIS A 21 8.43 -1.00 -34.16
C HIS A 21 9.01 0.39 -34.47
N LYS A 22 10.35 0.54 -34.59
CA LYS A 22 11.02 1.83 -34.78
C LYS A 22 10.47 2.65 -35.98
N LYS A 23 10.03 2.01 -37.04
CA LYS A 23 9.41 2.72 -38.20
C LYS A 23 8.11 3.40 -37.82
N ASP A 24 7.28 2.74 -37.01
CA ASP A 24 6.01 3.31 -36.55
C ASP A 24 6.24 4.42 -35.52
N ALA A 25 7.20 4.21 -34.61
CA ALA A 25 7.61 5.22 -33.64
C ALA A 25 8.12 6.49 -34.36
N GLN A 26 9.00 6.35 -35.37
CA GLN A 26 9.46 7.45 -36.20
C GLN A 26 8.33 8.16 -36.94
N THR A 27 7.37 7.42 -37.50
CA THR A 27 6.21 7.99 -38.21
C THR A 27 5.30 8.79 -37.28
N LEU A 28 5.22 8.39 -36.01
CA LEU A 28 4.40 9.02 -34.97
C LEU A 28 5.16 10.09 -34.15
N ASP A 29 6.46 10.30 -34.43
CA ASP A 29 7.35 11.17 -33.66
C ASP A 29 7.36 10.80 -32.17
N LEU A 30 7.49 9.48 -31.88
CA LEU A 30 7.50 8.92 -30.53
C LEU A 30 8.88 8.37 -30.18
N HIS A 31 9.25 8.57 -28.90
CA HIS A 31 10.48 8.07 -28.31
C HIS A 31 10.19 7.10 -27.15
N ALA A 32 11.16 6.27 -26.80
CA ALA A 32 11.04 5.43 -25.62
C ALA A 32 10.81 6.28 -24.37
N GLY A 33 9.83 5.89 -23.56
CA GLY A 33 9.38 6.65 -22.40
C GLY A 33 8.23 7.62 -22.68
N ASP A 34 7.87 7.85 -23.95
CA ASP A 34 6.72 8.69 -24.30
C ASP A 34 5.40 8.03 -23.92
N ARG A 35 4.39 8.88 -23.75
CA ARG A 35 3.02 8.45 -23.42
C ARG A 35 2.14 8.45 -24.64
N VAL A 36 1.38 7.38 -24.78
CA VAL A 36 0.32 7.27 -25.76
C VAL A 36 -0.97 6.78 -25.13
N LEU A 37 -2.08 7.14 -25.73
CA LEU A 37 -3.40 6.64 -25.35
C LEU A 37 -3.76 5.47 -26.27
N VAL A 38 -3.85 4.26 -25.71
CA VAL A 38 -4.40 3.07 -26.41
C VAL A 38 -5.90 3.05 -26.23
N LYS A 39 -6.64 2.91 -27.32
CA LYS A 39 -8.10 2.83 -27.34
C LYS A 39 -8.56 1.54 -27.99
N THR A 40 -9.53 0.88 -27.37
CA THR A 40 -10.24 -0.28 -27.95
C THR A 40 -11.71 -0.22 -27.55
N GLY A 41 -12.60 -0.07 -28.52
CA GLY A 41 -14.03 0.15 -28.24
C GLY A 41 -14.27 1.29 -27.27
N ARG A 42 -14.87 0.99 -26.09
CA ARG A 42 -15.10 2.00 -25.02
C ARG A 42 -13.97 2.08 -24.01
N LYS A 43 -13.02 1.16 -24.05
CA LYS A 43 -11.89 1.14 -23.11
C LYS A 43 -10.74 1.97 -23.65
N LYS A 44 -10.04 2.62 -22.74
CA LYS A 44 -8.84 3.40 -23.05
C LYS A 44 -7.89 3.41 -21.87
N SER A 45 -6.59 3.44 -22.13
CA SER A 45 -5.55 3.62 -21.09
C SER A 45 -4.37 4.39 -21.65
N VAL A 46 -3.74 5.19 -20.79
CA VAL A 46 -2.44 5.77 -21.09
C VAL A 46 -1.38 4.71 -20.81
N VAL A 47 -0.45 4.55 -21.73
CA VAL A 47 0.64 3.56 -21.65
C VAL A 47 1.96 4.24 -22.00
N ILE A 48 3.07 3.64 -21.59
CA ILE A 48 4.43 4.08 -21.92
C ILE A 48 4.89 3.30 -23.15
N VAL A 49 5.55 3.99 -24.06
CA VAL A 49 6.09 3.40 -25.28
C VAL A 49 7.52 2.97 -25.06
N ASP A 50 7.84 1.73 -25.43
CA ASP A 50 9.19 1.25 -25.72
C ASP A 50 9.33 0.99 -27.22
N ILE A 51 10.57 0.91 -27.71
CA ILE A 51 10.85 0.80 -29.14
C ILE A 51 11.61 -0.47 -29.43
N SER A 52 11.07 -1.27 -30.36
CA SER A 52 11.76 -2.42 -30.94
C SER A 52 12.58 -2.01 -32.18
N GLU A 53 13.88 -2.26 -32.14
CA GLU A 53 14.80 -2.01 -33.25
C GLU A 53 14.68 -3.00 -34.39
N SER A 54 14.07 -4.16 -34.15
CA SER A 54 14.11 -5.30 -35.06
C SER A 54 12.70 -5.83 -35.39
N SER A 55 12.49 -6.12 -36.67
CA SER A 55 11.25 -6.80 -37.14
C SER A 55 11.20 -8.28 -36.79
N ARG A 56 12.19 -8.85 -36.11
CA ARG A 56 12.23 -10.27 -35.74
C ARG A 56 11.08 -10.64 -34.81
N HIS A 57 10.75 -9.77 -33.86
CA HIS A 57 9.74 -10.01 -32.85
C HIS A 57 8.50 -9.15 -33.05
N LEU A 58 8.63 -7.95 -33.64
CA LEU A 58 7.54 -7.01 -33.84
C LEU A 58 7.64 -6.39 -35.23
N LYS A 59 6.60 -6.52 -36.06
CA LYS A 59 6.55 -5.94 -37.42
C LYS A 59 5.96 -4.53 -37.37
N PRO A 60 6.24 -3.67 -38.36
CA PRO A 60 5.48 -2.43 -38.53
C PRO A 60 3.97 -2.70 -38.61
N GLY A 61 3.19 -1.91 -37.87
CA GLY A 61 1.74 -2.08 -37.73
C GLY A 61 1.32 -2.97 -36.55
N ASP A 62 2.27 -3.67 -35.89
CA ASP A 62 2.01 -4.39 -34.65
C ASP A 62 2.20 -3.46 -33.43
N LEU A 63 1.38 -3.66 -32.41
CA LEU A 63 1.58 -3.12 -31.06
C LEU A 63 1.88 -4.25 -30.09
N GLY A 64 3.15 -4.36 -29.67
CA GLY A 64 3.53 -5.30 -28.62
C GLY A 64 2.95 -4.85 -27.29
N CYS A 65 2.15 -5.68 -26.64
CA CYS A 65 1.53 -5.37 -25.36
C CYS A 65 2.10 -6.27 -24.27
N PHE A 66 2.42 -5.67 -23.11
CA PHE A 66 2.77 -6.38 -21.88
C PHE A 66 1.49 -6.86 -21.18
N GLU A 67 1.62 -7.88 -20.33
CA GLU A 67 0.50 -8.53 -19.64
C GLU A 67 -0.44 -7.55 -18.96
N GLU A 68 0.11 -6.52 -18.29
CA GLU A 68 -0.69 -5.52 -17.58
C GLU A 68 -1.58 -4.69 -18.53
N VAL A 69 -1.14 -4.47 -19.77
CA VAL A 69 -1.93 -3.76 -20.78
C VAL A 69 -3.02 -4.65 -21.33
N LEU A 70 -2.69 -5.93 -21.61
CA LEU A 70 -3.65 -6.94 -22.06
C LEU A 70 -4.78 -7.09 -21.04
N ASP A 71 -4.45 -7.26 -19.76
CA ASP A 71 -5.41 -7.39 -18.67
C ASP A 71 -6.28 -6.14 -18.52
N LYS A 72 -5.64 -4.96 -18.43
CA LYS A 72 -6.34 -3.68 -18.18
C LYS A 72 -7.35 -3.35 -19.25
N LEU A 73 -6.98 -3.56 -20.51
CA LEU A 73 -7.84 -3.26 -21.66
C LEU A 73 -8.66 -4.49 -22.11
N SER A 74 -8.41 -5.68 -21.53
CA SER A 74 -8.98 -6.98 -21.91
C SER A 74 -8.72 -7.27 -23.38
N LEU A 75 -7.48 -7.08 -23.81
CA LEU A 75 -7.02 -7.31 -25.17
C LEU A 75 -6.55 -8.76 -25.33
N LYS A 76 -6.63 -9.23 -26.59
CA LYS A 76 -6.09 -10.52 -27.00
C LYS A 76 -5.20 -10.35 -28.22
N GLN A 77 -4.33 -11.32 -28.43
CA GLN A 77 -3.53 -11.43 -29.66
C GLN A 77 -4.39 -11.22 -30.91
N GLY A 78 -4.00 -10.28 -31.75
CA GLY A 78 -4.68 -9.98 -33.02
C GLY A 78 -5.79 -8.92 -32.94
N ASP A 79 -6.16 -8.45 -31.76
CA ASP A 79 -7.14 -7.37 -31.62
C ASP A 79 -6.64 -6.07 -32.28
N ASN A 80 -7.59 -5.25 -32.78
CA ASN A 80 -7.26 -3.94 -33.33
C ASN A 80 -7.41 -2.86 -32.28
N VAL A 81 -6.40 -2.02 -32.15
CA VAL A 81 -6.37 -0.87 -31.26
C VAL A 81 -5.99 0.40 -31.99
N GLU A 82 -6.36 1.53 -31.42
CA GLU A 82 -6.01 2.84 -31.93
C GLU A 82 -5.06 3.54 -30.95
N LEU A 83 -3.93 4.04 -31.49
CA LEU A 83 -3.02 4.92 -30.74
C LEU A 83 -3.34 6.39 -31.04
N ALA A 84 -3.38 7.16 -29.97
CA ALA A 84 -3.50 8.62 -30.01
C ALA A 84 -2.48 9.26 -29.07
N SER A 85 -2.13 10.51 -29.31
CA SER A 85 -1.29 11.27 -28.39
C SER A 85 -1.97 11.36 -27.01
N ALA A 86 -1.22 11.09 -25.95
CA ALA A 86 -1.67 11.31 -24.58
C ALA A 86 -1.25 12.69 -24.11
N ARG A 87 -2.20 13.47 -23.60
CA ARG A 87 -1.88 14.73 -22.92
C ARG A 87 -1.26 14.45 -21.56
N LYS A 88 -0.30 15.29 -21.16
CA LYS A 88 0.24 15.25 -19.80
C LYS A 88 -0.89 15.52 -18.81
N PRO A 89 -1.07 14.69 -17.77
CA PRO A 89 -2.10 14.93 -16.77
C PRO A 89 -1.78 16.18 -15.95
N TYR A 90 -2.83 16.88 -15.50
CA TYR A 90 -2.68 18.11 -14.72
C TYR A 90 -1.95 17.90 -13.38
N SER A 91 -1.97 16.68 -12.85
CA SER A 91 -1.22 16.29 -11.67
C SER A 91 0.29 16.55 -11.78
N ILE A 92 0.87 16.59 -13.01
CA ILE A 92 2.28 16.93 -13.21
C ILE A 92 2.56 18.39 -12.78
N GLU A 93 1.68 19.32 -13.10
CA GLU A 93 1.85 20.71 -12.66
C GLU A 93 1.70 20.83 -11.13
N LEU A 94 0.83 20.02 -10.53
CA LEU A 94 0.68 19.95 -9.07
C LEU A 94 1.91 19.35 -8.40
N ILE A 95 2.53 18.34 -9.02
CA ILE A 95 3.79 17.74 -8.54
C ILE A 95 4.93 18.77 -8.60
N LYS A 96 5.04 19.53 -9.70
CA LYS A 96 6.01 20.63 -9.81
C LYS A 96 5.80 21.67 -8.72
N CYS A 97 4.55 22.07 -8.48
CA CYS A 97 4.21 22.98 -7.38
C CYS A 97 4.67 22.42 -6.04
N LYS A 98 4.45 21.13 -5.76
CA LYS A 98 4.92 20.48 -4.51
C LYS A 98 6.43 20.46 -4.40
N LEU A 99 7.16 20.21 -5.49
CA LEU A 99 8.64 20.29 -5.53
C LEU A 99 9.14 21.70 -5.19
N GLN A 100 8.40 22.75 -5.57
CA GLN A 100 8.71 24.15 -5.29
C GLN A 100 8.27 24.59 -3.87
N GLY A 101 7.74 23.67 -3.05
CA GLY A 101 7.30 23.95 -1.68
C GLY A 101 5.86 24.44 -1.56
N CYS A 102 5.07 24.42 -2.62
CA CYS A 102 3.66 24.81 -2.53
C CYS A 102 2.87 23.85 -1.62
N THR A 103 1.86 24.37 -0.94
CA THR A 103 0.88 23.57 -0.21
C THR A 103 -0.27 23.17 -1.14
N LEU A 104 -0.54 21.87 -1.24
CA LEU A 104 -1.61 21.35 -2.07
C LEU A 104 -2.95 21.35 -1.32
N SER A 105 -4.00 21.77 -2.00
CA SER A 105 -5.39 21.70 -1.51
C SER A 105 -5.92 20.25 -1.52
N GLU A 106 -7.06 20.03 -0.86
CA GLU A 106 -7.71 18.69 -0.83
C GLU A 106 -8.09 18.23 -2.26
N SER A 107 -8.60 19.12 -3.10
CA SER A 107 -8.94 18.79 -4.50
C SER A 107 -7.71 18.50 -5.37
N GLN A 108 -6.62 19.22 -5.16
CA GLN A 108 -5.37 18.99 -5.87
C GLN A 108 -4.73 17.66 -5.49
N MET A 109 -4.74 17.32 -4.19
CA MET A 109 -4.28 16.03 -3.70
C MET A 109 -5.14 14.88 -4.25
N ASP A 110 -6.46 15.06 -4.34
CA ASP A 110 -7.39 14.10 -4.92
C ASP A 110 -7.07 13.80 -6.40
N ILE A 111 -6.74 14.83 -7.19
CA ILE A 111 -6.33 14.70 -8.60
C ILE A 111 -5.06 13.84 -8.69
N ILE A 112 -4.02 14.16 -7.91
CA ILE A 112 -2.76 13.40 -7.93
C ILE A 112 -3.03 11.94 -7.59
N VAL A 113 -3.75 11.65 -6.50
CA VAL A 113 -4.03 10.28 -6.06
C VAL A 113 -4.87 9.51 -7.07
N LYS A 114 -5.85 10.17 -7.70
CA LYS A 114 -6.64 9.58 -8.79
C LYS A 114 -5.75 9.16 -9.97
N ASP A 115 -4.86 10.05 -10.40
CA ASP A 115 -3.96 9.78 -11.52
C ASP A 115 -2.94 8.67 -11.17
N ILE A 116 -2.48 8.60 -9.91
CA ILE A 116 -1.67 7.47 -9.42
C ILE A 116 -2.44 6.15 -9.55
N VAL A 117 -3.69 6.10 -9.09
CA VAL A 117 -4.49 4.86 -9.13
C VAL A 117 -4.75 4.41 -10.56
N ASN A 118 -4.99 5.37 -11.46
CA ASN A 118 -5.30 5.11 -12.86
C ASN A 118 -4.09 4.77 -13.73
N ASP A 119 -2.87 4.74 -13.18
CA ASP A 119 -1.61 4.55 -13.92
C ASP A 119 -1.31 5.67 -14.93
N GLU A 120 -1.79 6.88 -14.65
CA GLU A 120 -1.53 8.04 -15.49
C GLU A 120 -0.17 8.72 -15.21
N LEU A 121 0.52 8.31 -14.13
CA LEU A 121 1.84 8.81 -13.74
C LEU A 121 2.91 7.72 -13.89
N THR A 122 4.05 8.10 -14.45
CA THR A 122 5.25 7.24 -14.53
C THR A 122 5.91 7.10 -13.16
N GLU A 123 6.75 6.08 -12.97
CA GLU A 123 7.55 5.92 -11.75
C GLU A 123 8.44 7.14 -11.46
N GLY A 124 9.01 7.75 -12.51
CA GLY A 124 9.77 9.00 -12.38
C GLY A 124 8.93 10.13 -11.79
N GLU A 125 7.70 10.32 -12.26
CA GLU A 125 6.79 11.36 -11.75
C GLU A 125 6.30 11.07 -10.34
N LEU A 126 6.04 9.79 -10.01
CA LEU A 126 5.77 9.37 -8.64
C LEU A 126 6.96 9.66 -7.72
N THR A 127 8.19 9.41 -8.21
CA THR A 127 9.41 9.71 -7.47
C THR A 127 9.54 11.21 -7.21
N TYR A 128 9.23 12.07 -8.19
CA TYR A 128 9.21 13.53 -7.99
C TYR A 128 8.16 13.97 -6.97
N PHE A 129 6.97 13.37 -6.99
CA PHE A 129 5.96 13.66 -5.96
C PHE A 129 6.45 13.29 -4.56
N VAL A 130 7.00 12.09 -4.41
CA VAL A 130 7.58 11.62 -3.13
C VAL A 130 8.72 12.53 -2.68
N SER A 131 9.61 12.92 -3.61
CA SER A 131 10.73 13.83 -3.32
C SER A 131 10.25 15.19 -2.84
N GLY A 132 9.24 15.77 -3.50
CA GLY A 132 8.62 17.01 -3.06
C GLY A 132 7.99 16.92 -1.67
N CYS A 133 7.36 15.79 -1.35
CA CYS A 133 6.82 15.54 -0.02
C CYS A 133 7.90 15.28 1.03
N TYR A 134 9.03 14.69 0.64
CA TYR A 134 10.16 14.44 1.52
C TYR A 134 10.90 15.72 1.87
N THR A 135 11.21 16.55 0.87
CA THR A 135 12.00 17.76 1.03
C THR A 135 11.21 18.89 1.70
N ASN A 136 9.94 19.08 1.30
CA ASN A 136 9.11 20.20 1.77
C ASN A 136 8.10 19.80 2.86
N GLY A 137 8.07 18.52 3.23
CA GLY A 137 7.08 18.00 4.18
C GLY A 137 5.64 18.03 3.65
N LEU A 138 4.72 17.51 4.44
CA LEU A 138 3.27 17.64 4.25
C LEU A 138 2.68 18.32 5.48
N HIS A 139 2.02 19.44 5.30
CA HIS A 139 1.24 20.04 6.38
C HIS A 139 0.08 19.13 6.80
N ILE A 140 -0.41 19.31 8.00
CA ILE A 140 -1.51 18.48 8.54
C ILE A 140 -2.74 18.42 7.60
N LYS A 141 -3.06 19.53 6.91
CA LYS A 141 -4.15 19.58 5.94
C LYS A 141 -3.86 18.72 4.72
N GLU A 142 -2.64 18.72 4.22
CA GLU A 142 -2.19 17.88 3.10
C GLU A 142 -2.16 16.40 3.48
N THR A 143 -1.68 16.07 4.69
CA THR A 143 -1.68 14.68 5.21
C THR A 143 -3.11 14.13 5.30
N VAL A 144 -4.05 14.94 5.80
CA VAL A 144 -5.48 14.58 5.85
C VAL A 144 -6.06 14.42 4.43
N ALA A 145 -5.74 15.34 3.52
CA ALA A 145 -6.17 15.29 2.13
C ALA A 145 -5.66 14.02 1.43
N LEU A 146 -4.37 13.70 1.59
CA LEU A 146 -3.76 12.48 1.07
C LEU A 146 -4.45 11.22 1.65
N THR A 147 -4.68 11.20 2.96
CA THR A 147 -5.38 10.09 3.63
C THR A 147 -6.76 9.87 3.02
N LYS A 148 -7.55 10.93 2.89
CA LYS A 148 -8.92 10.86 2.33
C LYS A 148 -8.90 10.44 0.86
N ALA A 149 -7.97 10.96 0.07
CA ALA A 149 -7.85 10.62 -1.34
C ALA A 149 -7.45 9.14 -1.54
N ILE A 150 -6.51 8.61 -0.75
CA ILE A 150 -6.16 7.18 -0.77
C ILE A 150 -7.38 6.31 -0.46
N VAL A 151 -8.18 6.66 0.56
CA VAL A 151 -9.40 5.92 0.91
C VAL A 151 -10.45 6.00 -0.19
N LYS A 152 -10.65 7.19 -0.75
CA LYS A 152 -11.66 7.45 -1.80
C LYS A 152 -11.40 6.68 -3.08
N HIS A 153 -10.14 6.58 -3.48
CA HIS A 153 -9.73 5.90 -4.72
C HIS A 153 -9.26 4.46 -4.51
N GLY A 154 -9.26 3.97 -3.25
CA GLY A 154 -9.01 2.58 -2.90
C GLY A 154 -10.31 1.77 -2.77
N ARG A 155 -10.17 0.45 -2.59
CA ARG A 155 -11.29 -0.41 -2.21
C ARG A 155 -11.60 -0.24 -0.72
N GLN A 156 -12.86 -0.40 -0.35
CA GLN A 156 -13.30 -0.37 1.04
C GLN A 156 -14.00 -1.69 1.39
N LEU A 157 -13.81 -2.15 2.62
CA LEU A 157 -14.49 -3.35 3.10
C LEU A 157 -15.91 -3.00 3.53
N ALA A 158 -16.91 -3.71 2.97
CA ALA A 158 -18.31 -3.61 3.36
C ALA A 158 -18.60 -4.51 4.57
N ILE A 159 -18.00 -4.19 5.73
CA ILE A 159 -18.24 -4.94 6.96
C ILE A 159 -19.53 -4.44 7.63
N PRO A 160 -20.36 -5.33 8.22
CA PRO A 160 -21.56 -4.93 8.92
C PRO A 160 -21.28 -3.92 10.02
N LYS A 161 -22.30 -3.12 10.38
CA LYS A 161 -22.22 -2.19 11.51
C LYS A 161 -21.80 -2.93 12.78
N GLY A 162 -20.72 -2.47 13.40
CA GLY A 162 -20.14 -3.01 14.62
C GLY A 162 -18.95 -2.18 15.07
N HIS A 163 -18.40 -2.48 16.24
CA HIS A 163 -17.16 -1.87 16.70
C HIS A 163 -15.98 -2.50 15.96
N ILE A 164 -15.58 -1.90 14.83
CA ILE A 164 -14.39 -2.29 14.10
C ILE A 164 -13.20 -1.59 14.75
N ILE A 165 -12.31 -2.37 15.29
CA ILE A 165 -11.09 -1.90 15.93
C ILE A 165 -9.88 -2.47 15.21
N ASP A 166 -8.75 -1.80 15.25
CA ASP A 166 -7.54 -2.27 14.57
C ASP A 166 -6.27 -1.90 15.36
N LYS A 167 -5.21 -2.60 15.06
CA LYS A 167 -3.87 -2.39 15.64
C LYS A 167 -2.86 -2.21 14.53
N HIS A 168 -1.95 -1.27 14.72
CA HIS A 168 -0.81 -1.08 13.82
C HIS A 168 0.48 -0.92 14.64
N CYS A 169 1.57 -1.48 14.13
CA CYS A 169 2.92 -1.16 14.60
C CYS A 169 3.62 -0.32 13.54
N VAL A 170 4.23 0.78 13.94
CA VAL A 170 4.93 1.70 13.00
C VAL A 170 6.08 1.00 12.27
N GLY A 171 6.64 -0.04 12.87
CA GLY A 171 7.63 -0.91 12.25
C GLY A 171 8.80 -1.24 13.17
N GLY A 172 9.57 -2.23 12.73
CA GLY A 172 10.72 -2.77 13.44
C GLY A 172 10.46 -4.13 14.08
N VAL A 173 11.53 -4.90 14.24
CA VAL A 173 11.52 -6.28 14.77
C VAL A 173 10.84 -6.38 16.15
N PRO A 174 10.93 -5.38 17.06
CA PRO A 174 10.25 -5.41 18.36
C PRO A 174 8.72 -5.40 18.30
N GLY A 175 8.12 -5.17 17.13
CA GLY A 175 6.67 -5.23 16.93
C GLY A 175 6.19 -6.46 16.17
N ASN A 176 7.10 -7.29 15.68
CA ASN A 176 6.78 -8.47 14.88
C ASN A 176 5.92 -9.46 15.66
N ARG A 177 5.11 -10.23 14.92
CA ARG A 177 4.24 -11.32 15.41
C ARG A 177 3.22 -10.95 16.50
N THR A 178 3.30 -9.82 17.19
CA THR A 178 2.29 -9.41 18.20
C THR A 178 0.88 -9.38 17.63
N THR A 179 0.73 -9.02 16.37
CA THR A 179 -0.56 -8.98 15.66
C THR A 179 -1.24 -10.35 15.64
N LEU A 180 -0.48 -11.43 15.46
CA LEU A 180 -1.02 -12.81 15.40
C LEU A 180 -1.61 -13.27 16.72
N LEU A 181 -1.23 -12.63 17.83
CA LEU A 181 -1.80 -12.85 19.16
C LEU A 181 -2.93 -11.88 19.48
N VAL A 182 -2.76 -10.61 19.16
CA VAL A 182 -3.78 -9.58 19.44
C VAL A 182 -5.07 -9.85 18.66
N VAL A 183 -4.99 -10.23 17.38
CA VAL A 183 -6.18 -10.46 16.55
C VAL A 183 -7.13 -11.52 17.11
N PRO A 184 -6.69 -12.75 17.47
CA PRO A 184 -7.58 -13.75 18.04
C PRO A 184 -8.10 -13.35 19.43
N ILE A 185 -7.33 -12.64 20.26
CA ILE A 185 -7.80 -12.14 21.57
C ILE A 185 -8.99 -11.20 21.38
N ILE A 186 -8.88 -10.26 20.45
CA ILE A 186 -9.92 -9.27 20.15
C ILE A 186 -11.16 -9.95 19.54
N ALA A 187 -10.94 -10.89 18.60
CA ALA A 187 -12.03 -11.65 17.99
C ALA A 187 -12.82 -12.50 18.99
N ALA A 188 -12.13 -13.14 19.93
CA ALA A 188 -12.74 -13.94 20.98
C ALA A 188 -13.60 -13.11 21.93
N ALA A 189 -13.28 -11.81 22.08
CA ALA A 189 -14.09 -10.87 22.86
C ALA A 189 -15.27 -10.27 22.06
N GLY A 190 -15.50 -10.67 20.82
CA GLY A 190 -16.65 -10.25 20.01
C GLY A 190 -16.44 -8.97 19.21
N TYR A 191 -15.26 -8.37 19.22
CA TYR A 191 -14.96 -7.19 18.41
C TYR A 191 -14.52 -7.56 16.99
N LEU A 192 -14.87 -6.71 16.02
CA LEU A 192 -14.49 -6.93 14.62
C LEU A 192 -13.08 -6.37 14.34
N LEU A 193 -12.19 -7.23 13.84
CA LEU A 193 -10.83 -6.86 13.48
C LEU A 193 -10.40 -7.44 12.11
N PRO A 194 -10.81 -6.79 11.00
CA PRO A 194 -10.34 -7.14 9.66
C PRO A 194 -8.90 -6.64 9.46
N LYS A 195 -7.93 -7.41 9.92
CA LYS A 195 -6.53 -7.02 9.88
C LYS A 195 -5.93 -7.17 8.49
N THR A 196 -5.47 -6.07 7.92
CA THR A 196 -4.60 -6.12 6.76
C THR A 196 -3.15 -5.87 7.16
N SER A 197 -2.22 -6.54 6.51
CA SER A 197 -0.80 -6.48 6.82
C SER A 197 0.06 -6.49 5.58
N SER A 198 1.27 -5.94 5.68
CA SER A 198 2.29 -6.06 4.64
C SER A 198 3.08 -7.36 4.76
N ARG A 199 3.74 -7.73 3.68
CA ARG A 199 4.90 -8.62 3.70
C ARG A 199 6.12 -7.89 4.28
N SER A 200 7.24 -8.57 4.37
CA SER A 200 8.49 -8.00 4.88
C SER A 200 8.89 -6.71 4.16
N ILE A 201 9.20 -5.67 4.93
CA ILE A 201 9.72 -4.39 4.42
C ILE A 201 11.05 -4.06 5.13
N THR A 202 11.07 -4.08 6.46
CA THR A 202 12.22 -3.67 7.29
C THR A 202 12.59 -4.72 8.34
N SER A 203 11.98 -5.88 8.29
CA SER A 203 12.19 -7.01 9.23
C SER A 203 12.29 -8.32 8.45
N PRO A 204 12.87 -9.38 9.04
CA PRO A 204 13.02 -10.70 8.39
C PRO A 204 11.71 -11.33 7.94
N ALA A 205 10.60 -10.99 8.60
CA ALA A 205 9.25 -11.41 8.22
C ALA A 205 8.25 -10.28 8.47
N GLY A 206 7.29 -10.10 7.56
CA GLY A 206 6.09 -9.32 7.80
C GLY A 206 5.02 -10.17 8.48
N THR A 207 3.99 -9.51 9.02
CA THR A 207 2.85 -10.22 9.63
C THR A 207 2.16 -11.15 8.61
N ALA A 208 2.06 -10.74 7.35
CA ALA A 208 1.48 -11.58 6.30
C ALA A 208 2.35 -12.81 6.03
N ASP A 209 3.68 -12.66 5.94
CA ASP A 209 4.60 -13.78 5.73
C ASP A 209 4.54 -14.80 6.87
N THR A 210 4.50 -14.32 8.10
CA THR A 210 4.38 -15.18 9.29
C THR A 210 3.04 -15.92 9.32
N MET A 211 1.95 -15.24 8.97
CA MET A 211 0.61 -15.86 8.95
C MET A 211 0.46 -16.85 7.79
N GLU A 212 1.12 -16.60 6.66
CA GLU A 212 1.08 -17.47 5.47
C GLU A 212 1.65 -18.88 5.74
N VAL A 213 2.55 -19.01 6.73
CA VAL A 213 3.01 -20.33 7.22
C VAL A 213 1.86 -21.17 7.79
N LEU A 214 0.83 -20.51 8.30
CA LEU A 214 -0.30 -21.13 8.99
C LEU A 214 -1.55 -21.26 8.12
N CYS A 215 -1.80 -20.30 7.22
CA CYS A 215 -2.96 -20.31 6.33
C CYS A 215 -2.79 -19.34 5.16
N ASN A 216 -3.66 -19.44 4.15
CA ASN A 216 -3.69 -18.48 3.04
C ASN A 216 -4.01 -17.07 3.52
N VAL A 217 -3.21 -16.09 3.12
CA VAL A 217 -3.37 -14.66 3.43
C VAL A 217 -3.78 -13.82 2.22
N THR A 218 -3.70 -14.40 1.00
CA THR A 218 -4.11 -13.74 -0.24
C THR A 218 -5.61 -13.97 -0.45
N LEU A 219 -6.40 -13.07 0.13
CA LEU A 219 -7.84 -13.18 0.19
C LEU A 219 -8.50 -12.04 -0.60
N PRO A 220 -9.50 -12.31 -1.46
CA PRO A 220 -10.32 -11.27 -2.06
C PRO A 220 -11.20 -10.57 -1.02
N VAL A 221 -11.62 -9.34 -1.31
CA VAL A 221 -12.42 -8.48 -0.41
C VAL A 221 -13.70 -9.19 0.09
N GLU A 222 -14.34 -9.91 -0.79
CA GLU A 222 -15.59 -10.64 -0.53
C GLU A 222 -15.35 -11.76 0.50
N GLU A 223 -14.22 -12.45 0.37
CA GLU A 223 -13.84 -13.52 1.30
C GLU A 223 -13.45 -12.97 2.67
N ILE A 224 -12.66 -11.89 2.72
CA ILE A 224 -12.37 -11.18 3.97
C ILE A 224 -13.67 -10.81 4.70
N THR A 225 -14.62 -10.23 3.96
CA THR A 225 -15.93 -9.84 4.53
C THR A 225 -16.68 -11.05 5.08
N ARG A 226 -16.68 -12.18 4.36
CA ARG A 226 -17.33 -13.42 4.77
C ARG A 226 -16.70 -14.01 6.05
N ILE A 227 -15.36 -14.03 6.11
CA ILE A 227 -14.62 -14.54 7.27
C ILE A 227 -14.90 -13.68 8.50
N VAL A 228 -14.78 -12.34 8.37
CA VAL A 228 -15.00 -11.42 9.48
C VAL A 228 -16.43 -11.50 10.01
N LYS A 229 -17.42 -11.68 9.14
CA LYS A 229 -18.82 -11.94 9.56
C LYS A 229 -18.99 -13.23 10.36
N LYS A 230 -18.17 -14.25 10.09
CA LYS A 230 -18.28 -15.57 10.71
C LYS A 230 -17.52 -15.68 12.04
N ILE A 231 -16.32 -15.09 12.11
CA ILE A 231 -15.39 -15.29 13.23
C ILE A 231 -14.80 -13.98 13.78
N ASN A 232 -15.39 -12.85 13.43
CA ASN A 232 -15.04 -11.50 13.88
C ASN A 232 -13.70 -10.94 13.37
N ALA A 233 -12.79 -11.75 12.89
CA ALA A 233 -11.48 -11.27 12.44
C ALA A 233 -10.93 -12.07 11.27
N CYS A 234 -9.93 -11.48 10.59
CA CYS A 234 -9.02 -12.19 9.70
C CYS A 234 -7.68 -11.45 9.66
N ILE A 235 -6.63 -12.13 9.17
CA ILE A 235 -5.37 -11.50 8.80
C ILE A 235 -5.15 -11.75 7.32
N ALA A 236 -5.15 -10.69 6.52
CA ALA A 236 -4.99 -10.74 5.07
C ALA A 236 -3.78 -9.90 4.61
N TRP A 237 -3.18 -10.29 3.50
CA TRP A 237 -2.16 -9.49 2.85
C TRP A 237 -2.78 -8.28 2.15
N GLY A 238 -2.38 -7.07 2.59
CA GLY A 238 -2.95 -5.81 2.11
C GLY A 238 -2.70 -5.53 0.63
N GLY A 239 -1.54 -5.96 0.09
CA GLY A 239 -1.23 -5.77 -1.34
C GLY A 239 -2.15 -6.57 -2.29
N GLY A 240 -2.69 -7.71 -1.84
CA GLY A 240 -3.67 -8.48 -2.62
C GLY A 240 -5.10 -7.90 -2.59
N VAL A 241 -5.38 -6.99 -1.66
CA VAL A 241 -6.74 -6.47 -1.44
C VAL A 241 -7.00 -5.14 -2.16
N ASN A 242 -5.94 -4.43 -2.57
CA ASN A 242 -6.00 -3.10 -3.20
C ASN A 242 -6.77 -2.04 -2.38
N LEU A 243 -6.74 -2.15 -1.05
CA LEU A 243 -7.41 -1.18 -0.17
C LEU A 243 -6.78 0.23 -0.25
N ALA A 244 -5.52 0.29 -0.62
CA ALA A 244 -4.76 1.52 -0.70
C ALA A 244 -3.83 1.50 -1.93
N ALA A 245 -4.41 1.25 -3.12
CA ALA A 245 -3.65 1.06 -4.37
C ALA A 245 -2.65 2.19 -4.66
N ALA A 246 -3.02 3.44 -4.39
CA ALA A 246 -2.09 4.57 -4.52
C ALA A 246 -0.92 4.47 -3.55
N ASP A 247 -1.17 4.06 -2.29
CA ASP A 247 -0.13 3.94 -1.27
C ASP A 247 0.87 2.83 -1.64
N ASP A 248 0.39 1.71 -2.17
CA ASP A 248 1.27 0.60 -2.57
C ASP A 248 2.22 1.03 -3.71
N LYS A 249 1.75 1.84 -4.66
CA LYS A 249 2.59 2.44 -5.71
C LYS A 249 3.60 3.44 -5.14
N LEU A 250 3.17 4.30 -4.21
CA LEU A 250 4.05 5.25 -3.52
C LEU A 250 5.10 4.54 -2.65
N ILE A 251 4.77 3.42 -2.01
CA ILE A 251 5.72 2.61 -1.25
C ILE A 251 6.79 2.03 -2.18
N ARG A 252 6.41 1.55 -3.36
CA ARG A 252 7.35 0.99 -4.34
C ARG A 252 8.46 1.99 -4.69
N VAL A 253 8.09 3.23 -5.02
CA VAL A 253 9.08 4.26 -5.41
C VAL A 253 9.88 4.83 -4.22
N ARG A 254 9.39 4.68 -2.98
CA ARG A 254 10.12 5.07 -1.75
C ARG A 254 11.13 4.03 -1.30
N HIS A 255 10.86 2.76 -1.59
CA HIS A 255 11.61 1.62 -1.07
C HIS A 255 13.11 1.65 -1.43
N PRO A 256 13.53 1.94 -2.68
CA PRO A 256 14.95 1.92 -3.05
C PRO A 256 15.84 2.84 -2.22
N LEU A 257 15.33 3.99 -1.79
CA LEU A 257 16.06 4.94 -0.96
C LEU A 257 15.69 4.84 0.53
N SER A 258 14.77 3.95 0.88
CA SER A 258 14.25 3.78 2.25
C SER A 258 13.77 5.11 2.88
N ILE A 259 13.24 6.03 2.07
CA ILE A 259 12.70 7.31 2.54
C ILE A 259 11.24 7.16 2.97
N ASP A 260 10.89 7.83 4.05
CA ASP A 260 9.55 7.72 4.63
C ASP A 260 9.06 9.10 5.13
N PRO A 261 8.56 9.97 4.21
CA PRO A 261 8.06 11.28 4.60
C PRO A 261 6.96 11.14 5.66
N GLU A 262 7.07 11.85 6.77
CA GLU A 262 6.19 11.68 7.93
C GLU A 262 4.70 11.77 7.57
N GLY A 263 4.30 12.78 6.80
CA GLY A 263 2.90 12.92 6.37
C GLY A 263 2.42 11.77 5.50
N MET A 264 3.30 11.18 4.66
CA MET A 264 2.97 9.98 3.88
C MET A 264 2.88 8.74 4.77
N LEU A 265 3.74 8.59 5.76
CA LEU A 265 3.67 7.50 6.74
C LEU A 265 2.33 7.53 7.49
N LEU A 266 1.94 8.69 7.99
CA LEU A 266 0.66 8.89 8.67
C LEU A 266 -0.53 8.57 7.76
N ALA A 267 -0.52 9.08 6.53
CA ALA A 267 -1.57 8.85 5.54
C ALA A 267 -1.67 7.36 5.16
N SER A 268 -0.56 6.69 4.90
CA SER A 268 -0.48 5.27 4.58
C SER A 268 -1.11 4.40 5.68
N ILE A 269 -0.72 4.65 6.93
CA ILE A 269 -1.24 3.89 8.07
C ILE A 269 -2.74 4.13 8.24
N LEU A 270 -3.16 5.38 8.34
CA LEU A 270 -4.53 5.74 8.68
C LEU A 270 -5.52 5.49 7.54
N ALA A 271 -5.10 5.61 6.28
CA ALA A 271 -5.96 5.27 5.14
C ALA A 271 -6.36 3.78 5.15
N LYS A 272 -5.42 2.87 5.41
CA LYS A 272 -5.71 1.43 5.52
C LYS A 272 -6.69 1.13 6.65
N LYS A 273 -6.60 1.86 7.77
CA LYS A 273 -7.54 1.72 8.90
C LYS A 273 -8.93 2.26 8.55
N LYS A 274 -8.99 3.39 7.86
CA LYS A 274 -10.25 3.96 7.39
C LYS A 274 -10.90 3.07 6.31
N ALA A 275 -10.13 2.49 5.41
CA ALA A 275 -10.63 1.63 4.35
C ALA A 275 -11.27 0.33 4.86
N VAL A 276 -10.81 -0.20 5.99
CA VAL A 276 -11.46 -1.36 6.65
C VAL A 276 -12.62 -0.96 7.57
N GLY A 277 -12.92 0.34 7.70
CA GLY A 277 -14.02 0.84 8.53
C GLY A 277 -13.68 0.97 10.02
N ALA A 278 -12.40 0.93 10.42
CA ALA A 278 -12.02 1.02 11.82
C ALA A 278 -12.43 2.36 12.43
N SER A 279 -13.12 2.29 13.57
CA SER A 279 -13.50 3.44 14.39
C SER A 279 -12.46 3.76 15.47
N HIS A 280 -11.77 2.74 15.97
CA HIS A 280 -10.75 2.83 17.02
C HIS A 280 -9.49 2.10 16.58
N VAL A 281 -8.34 2.71 16.77
CA VAL A 281 -7.05 2.17 16.34
C VAL A 281 -6.01 2.38 17.43
N ILE A 282 -5.28 1.31 17.75
CA ILE A 282 -4.06 1.42 18.55
C ILE A 282 -2.84 1.44 17.64
N ILE A 283 -1.93 2.37 17.88
CA ILE A 283 -0.66 2.51 17.19
C ILE A 283 0.47 2.20 18.16
N ASP A 284 1.17 1.11 17.95
CA ASP A 284 2.38 0.73 18.69
C ASP A 284 3.59 1.39 18.03
N ILE A 285 4.31 2.23 18.80
CA ILE A 285 5.54 2.90 18.38
C ILE A 285 6.70 2.32 19.20
N PRO A 286 7.40 1.30 18.72
CA PRO A 286 8.62 0.83 19.34
C PRO A 286 9.73 1.88 19.20
N VAL A 287 10.40 2.22 20.31
CA VAL A 287 11.52 3.18 20.34
C VAL A 287 12.80 2.46 20.69
N GLY A 288 13.81 2.58 19.84
CA GLY A 288 15.11 1.95 20.05
C GLY A 288 16.07 2.19 18.89
N LYS A 289 17.33 1.82 19.09
CA LYS A 289 18.42 2.05 18.12
C LYS A 289 18.15 1.44 16.73
N HIS A 290 17.46 0.31 16.68
CA HIS A 290 17.22 -0.46 15.45
C HIS A 290 15.75 -0.43 15.00
N THR A 291 14.97 0.53 15.50
CA THR A 291 13.58 0.76 15.07
C THR A 291 13.48 1.97 14.14
N LYS A 292 12.34 2.15 13.49
CA LYS A 292 12.09 3.37 12.66
C LYS A 292 12.14 4.64 13.49
N ILE A 293 11.69 4.59 14.74
CA ILE A 293 11.66 5.72 15.67
C ILE A 293 12.74 5.50 16.73
N ARG A 294 13.76 6.34 16.71
CA ARG A 294 14.97 6.13 17.54
C ARG A 294 14.92 6.82 18.89
N THR A 295 14.14 7.88 19.03
CA THR A 295 14.09 8.69 20.25
C THR A 295 12.66 8.85 20.77
N LYS A 296 12.53 9.01 22.10
CA LYS A 296 11.25 9.30 22.73
C LYS A 296 10.64 10.61 22.22
N LYS A 297 11.46 11.63 21.94
CA LYS A 297 11.01 12.91 21.38
C LYS A 297 10.34 12.71 20.01
N GLN A 298 10.93 11.91 19.13
CA GLN A 298 10.33 11.57 17.83
C GLN A 298 9.01 10.81 18.02
N ALA A 299 8.95 9.87 18.97
CA ALA A 299 7.75 9.11 19.26
C ALA A 299 6.60 9.98 19.77
N GLU A 300 6.87 10.91 20.69
CA GLU A 300 5.85 11.84 21.22
C GLU A 300 5.36 12.82 20.13
N HIS A 301 6.27 13.29 19.26
CA HIS A 301 5.88 14.10 18.11
C HIS A 301 4.93 13.31 17.20
N LEU A 302 5.33 12.12 16.77
CA LEU A 302 4.53 11.26 15.88
C LEU A 302 3.18 10.89 16.52
N LYS A 303 3.15 10.62 17.82
CA LYS A 303 1.94 10.42 18.61
C LYS A 303 0.98 11.61 18.48
N SER A 304 1.49 12.83 18.64
CA SER A 304 0.69 14.04 18.47
C SER A 304 0.09 14.14 17.07
N GLU A 305 0.89 13.86 16.04
CA GLU A 305 0.42 13.91 14.66
C GLU A 305 -0.64 12.82 14.35
N PHE A 306 -0.48 11.60 14.88
CA PHE A 306 -1.51 10.56 14.78
C PHE A 306 -2.85 10.99 15.39
N TYR A 307 -2.83 11.63 16.55
CA TYR A 307 -4.05 12.16 17.17
C TYR A 307 -4.68 13.27 16.32
N ARG A 308 -3.87 14.20 15.80
CA ARG A 308 -4.33 15.31 14.97
C ARG A 308 -4.98 14.85 13.66
N VAL A 309 -4.33 13.92 12.95
CA VAL A 309 -4.86 13.36 11.69
C VAL A 309 -6.07 12.48 11.98
N GLY A 310 -5.98 11.57 12.95
CA GLY A 310 -7.06 10.67 13.34
C GLY A 310 -8.36 11.42 13.64
N LYS A 311 -8.28 12.48 14.45
CA LYS A 311 -9.44 13.35 14.76
C LYS A 311 -10.08 13.93 13.48
N LYS A 312 -9.27 14.38 12.50
CA LYS A 312 -9.77 15.01 11.27
C LYS A 312 -10.39 14.01 10.28
N ILE A 313 -10.03 12.73 10.36
CA ILE A 313 -10.61 11.68 9.50
C ILE A 313 -11.68 10.83 10.23
N GLY A 314 -11.99 11.17 11.48
CA GLY A 314 -13.01 10.48 12.27
C GLY A 314 -12.60 9.08 12.73
N ILE A 315 -11.33 8.90 13.13
CA ILE A 315 -10.81 7.70 13.79
C ILE A 315 -10.33 8.09 15.18
N LYS A 316 -10.75 7.36 16.20
CA LYS A 316 -10.17 7.47 17.54
C LYS A 316 -8.86 6.68 17.56
N VAL A 317 -7.76 7.41 17.63
CA VAL A 317 -6.42 6.82 17.69
C VAL A 317 -5.93 6.83 19.12
N HIS A 318 -5.34 5.72 19.56
CA HIS A 318 -4.55 5.62 20.78
C HIS A 318 -3.13 5.20 20.43
N VAL A 319 -2.13 5.89 20.99
CA VAL A 319 -0.72 5.59 20.69
C VAL A 319 -0.02 5.09 21.94
N VAL A 320 0.60 3.92 21.81
CA VAL A 320 1.43 3.30 22.85
C VAL A 320 2.88 3.35 22.41
N ILE A 321 3.71 3.98 23.22
CA ILE A 321 5.17 4.01 23.01
C ILE A 321 5.75 2.84 23.78
N THR A 322 6.42 1.93 23.07
CA THR A 322 6.96 0.70 23.64
C THR A 322 8.48 0.63 23.51
N LYS A 323 9.13 -0.24 24.30
CA LYS A 323 10.57 -0.51 24.16
C LYS A 323 10.85 -1.23 22.85
N GLY A 324 11.86 -0.78 22.12
CA GLY A 324 12.26 -1.30 20.81
C GLY A 324 13.77 -1.58 20.73
N GLU A 325 14.42 -1.85 21.83
CA GLU A 325 15.87 -2.08 21.89
C GLU A 325 16.24 -3.49 21.41
N GLU A 326 15.35 -4.46 21.60
CA GLU A 326 15.57 -5.86 21.29
C GLU A 326 14.44 -6.44 20.42
N PRO A 327 14.70 -7.50 19.64
CA PRO A 327 13.64 -8.29 19.02
C PRO A 327 12.69 -8.84 20.08
N ILE A 328 11.46 -9.13 19.68
CA ILE A 328 10.47 -9.78 20.55
C ILE A 328 10.27 -11.22 20.10
N GLY A 329 10.19 -12.15 21.06
CA GLY A 329 10.16 -13.59 20.80
C GLY A 329 11.55 -14.16 20.47
N ASN A 330 11.62 -15.47 20.25
CA ASN A 330 12.87 -16.22 20.13
C ASN A 330 13.22 -16.60 18.68
N GLY A 331 12.21 -16.78 17.83
CA GLY A 331 12.39 -17.13 16.43
C GLY A 331 12.64 -15.92 15.54
N ILE A 332 13.37 -16.08 14.45
CA ILE A 332 13.58 -15.08 13.41
C ILE A 332 13.22 -15.70 12.06
N GLY A 333 12.39 -15.01 11.30
CA GLY A 333 11.85 -15.47 10.04
C GLY A 333 10.48 -16.12 10.15
N PRO A 334 9.73 -16.28 9.02
CA PRO A 334 8.31 -16.60 9.02
C PRO A 334 7.94 -17.84 9.83
N ALA A 335 8.62 -18.96 9.59
CA ALA A 335 8.31 -20.23 10.24
C ALA A 335 8.59 -20.23 11.74
N LEU A 336 9.73 -19.65 12.16
CA LEU A 336 10.10 -19.60 13.57
C LEU A 336 9.25 -18.58 14.34
N GLU A 337 8.86 -17.50 13.70
CA GLU A 337 7.94 -16.52 14.27
C GLU A 337 6.52 -17.11 14.42
N ALA A 338 6.04 -17.87 13.44
CA ALA A 338 4.77 -18.60 13.54
C ALA A 338 4.79 -19.64 14.66
N ARG A 339 5.91 -20.36 14.84
CA ARG A 339 6.11 -21.30 15.95
C ARG A 339 5.99 -20.62 17.31
N ASP A 340 6.65 -19.47 17.50
CA ASP A 340 6.57 -18.71 18.74
C ASP A 340 5.12 -18.32 19.07
N VAL A 341 4.37 -17.86 18.05
CA VAL A 341 2.94 -17.54 18.18
C VAL A 341 2.13 -18.76 18.62
N LEU A 342 2.33 -19.91 17.97
CA LEU A 342 1.62 -21.15 18.32
C LEU A 342 1.94 -21.62 19.73
N TRP A 343 3.19 -21.51 20.19
CA TRP A 343 3.56 -21.85 21.54
C TRP A 343 2.84 -20.96 22.59
N VAL A 344 2.77 -19.66 22.33
CA VAL A 344 2.03 -18.76 23.23
C VAL A 344 0.53 -19.09 23.25
N LEU A 345 -0.09 -19.28 22.07
CA LEU A 345 -1.53 -19.61 21.97
C LEU A 345 -1.88 -20.95 22.62
N ARG A 346 -0.98 -21.94 22.56
CA ARG A 346 -1.15 -23.26 23.15
C ARG A 346 -0.76 -23.33 24.63
N ARG A 347 -0.31 -22.21 25.22
CA ARG A 347 0.21 -22.14 26.58
C ARG A 347 1.41 -23.09 26.81
N ASP A 348 2.19 -23.31 25.73
CA ASP A 348 3.41 -24.13 25.81
C ASP A 348 4.47 -23.40 26.66
N PRO A 349 5.16 -24.10 27.62
CA PRO A 349 6.18 -23.47 28.45
C PRO A 349 7.36 -22.86 27.69
N ARG A 350 7.59 -23.29 26.44
CA ARG A 350 8.60 -22.71 25.52
C ARG A 350 8.17 -21.39 24.91
N GLY A 351 6.90 -20.97 25.06
CA GLY A 351 6.36 -19.71 24.52
C GLY A 351 7.09 -18.50 25.07
N PRO A 352 7.55 -17.56 24.19
CA PRO A 352 8.27 -16.35 24.61
C PRO A 352 7.40 -15.47 25.51
N LYS A 353 7.85 -15.23 26.73
CA LYS A 353 7.09 -14.45 27.73
C LYS A 353 7.01 -12.96 27.42
N ASP A 354 8.03 -12.39 26.80
CA ASP A 354 8.06 -11.01 26.31
C ASP A 354 6.98 -10.77 25.24
N LEU A 355 6.85 -11.69 24.28
CA LEU A 355 5.83 -11.68 23.24
C LEU A 355 4.41 -11.80 23.83
N GLU A 356 4.20 -12.73 24.76
CA GLU A 356 2.94 -12.91 25.48
C GLU A 356 2.55 -11.60 26.19
N LYS A 357 3.46 -11.07 27.03
CA LYS A 357 3.24 -9.87 27.84
C LYS A 357 2.90 -8.64 26.97
N LYS A 358 3.68 -8.39 25.91
CA LYS A 358 3.44 -7.25 25.01
C LYS A 358 2.11 -7.41 24.28
N SER A 359 1.77 -8.60 23.84
CA SER A 359 0.52 -8.84 23.11
C SER A 359 -0.72 -8.66 24.00
N ILE A 360 -0.67 -9.14 25.25
CA ILE A 360 -1.74 -8.92 26.22
C ILE A 360 -1.89 -7.43 26.56
N MET A 361 -0.79 -6.72 26.77
CA MET A 361 -0.82 -5.28 27.01
C MET A 361 -1.49 -4.53 25.85
N LEU A 362 -1.07 -4.79 24.61
CA LEU A 362 -1.65 -4.12 23.43
C LEU A 362 -3.14 -4.49 23.22
N ALA A 363 -3.54 -5.73 23.53
CA ALA A 363 -4.95 -6.12 23.49
C ALA A 363 -5.76 -5.42 24.57
N GLY A 364 -5.22 -5.30 25.80
CA GLY A 364 -5.84 -4.58 26.91
C GLY A 364 -6.04 -3.10 26.59
N ASP A 365 -5.02 -2.43 26.06
CA ASP A 365 -5.11 -1.03 25.61
C ASP A 365 -6.17 -0.87 24.51
N LEU A 366 -6.28 -1.84 23.59
CA LEU A 366 -7.27 -1.79 22.52
C LEU A 366 -8.69 -1.97 23.06
N PHE A 367 -8.91 -2.82 24.07
CA PHE A 367 -10.20 -2.94 24.77
C PHE A 367 -10.56 -1.65 25.50
N HIS A 368 -9.59 -1.02 26.18
CA HIS A 368 -9.82 0.24 26.89
C HIS A 368 -10.29 1.35 25.93
N VAL A 369 -9.70 1.42 24.74
CA VAL A 369 -10.05 2.46 23.74
C VAL A 369 -11.41 2.17 23.08
N ALA A 370 -11.77 0.90 22.96
CA ALA A 370 -13.03 0.45 22.34
C ALA A 370 -14.24 0.56 23.28
#